data_be6b3612c373b06e4879431ebbbfa976
#
_entry.id   be6b3612c373b06e4879431ebbbfa976
#
_cell.length_a   1.000
_cell.length_b   1.000
_cell.length_c   1.000
_cell.angle_alpha   90.00
_cell.angle_beta   90.00
_cell.angle_gamma   90.00
#
_symmetry.space_group_name_H-M   'P 1'
#
loop_
_entity.id
_entity.type
_entity.pdbx_description
1 polymer ?
#
loop_
_entity_poly.entity_id
_entity_poly.type
_entity_poly.pdbx_seq_one_letter_code
_entity_poly.pdbx_strand_id
1 'polypeptide(L)'
;MHAPTTRRGRLLTASLAALAGATALALASPAVATGVPAPAAATAAHGKPAPALDPTQFHGVNWADPRDNYANGPVVLSGLATSDDYRTVYRTSERIIRGFRKDLGANTVRMPVNPSSVGTAWWRSYKGAIDAARHEGFRVVLGYWEGDGASKDGRVDDPAAWTAMWDTLTTTYAHDRGVYFEPMNEPFGYTADQWIQVATDWVDRYTARGIPRDRVFVSGVGYNDHVDAVCAAPALAGTYVSQHYYGFWGTHDAAGWAADFESRLGDQACSARTVLDEFGVPMTTGIDYRGSATTGNADADNSVAFLQTVTTIARERHLGAVYWPGLRTDDTYSLTTIQGSGKHLSLAVTNQSGVALLHWAWGAGRRAPFTVG
;
A
#
# COMPACT_ATOMS: atom_id res chain seq x y z
N MET A 1 -41.70 25.45 21.28
CA MET A 1 -41.69 26.81 21.86
C MET A 1 -40.30 27.17 22.29
N HIS A 2 -39.77 28.13 21.67
CA HIS A 2 -38.75 29.17 21.83
C HIS A 2 -37.61 29.04 20.84
N ALA A 3 -37.72 29.78 19.77
CA ALA A 3 -36.67 30.37 18.99
C ALA A 3 -36.53 31.83 19.43
N PRO A 4 -35.69 32.66 18.77
CA PRO A 4 -34.23 32.68 18.60
C PRO A 4 -33.67 34.04 19.10
N THR A 5 -32.36 34.27 19.11
CA THR A 5 -31.81 35.63 19.09
C THR A 5 -30.55 35.72 18.24
N THR A 6 -30.69 36.49 17.20
CA THR A 6 -29.69 37.11 16.34
C THR A 6 -28.86 38.16 17.08
N ARG A 7 -27.56 38.28 16.79
CA ARG A 7 -26.85 39.57 16.85
C ARG A 7 -25.84 39.73 15.70
N ARG A 8 -26.07 40.85 15.02
CA ARG A 8 -25.32 41.41 13.89
C ARG A 8 -24.03 42.11 14.36
N GLY A 9 -23.01 42.01 13.54
CA GLY A 9 -22.35 43.17 12.92
C GLY A 9 -21.14 43.78 13.61
N ARG A 10 -20.06 43.80 12.88
CA ARG A 10 -19.38 45.06 12.53
C ARG A 10 -18.23 44.81 11.54
N LEU A 11 -18.40 45.43 10.39
CA LEU A 11 -17.30 45.73 9.46
C LEU A 11 -16.40 46.79 10.13
N LEU A 12 -15.11 46.75 9.87
CA LEU A 12 -14.21 47.88 9.93
C LEU A 12 -13.22 47.84 8.76
N THR A 13 -13.20 48.97 8.14
CA THR A 13 -12.62 49.37 6.89
C THR A 13 -11.11 49.55 6.92
N ALA A 14 -10.57 49.52 5.72
CA ALA A 14 -9.22 49.77 5.24
C ALA A 14 -8.50 51.00 5.78
N SER A 15 -7.17 50.97 5.75
CA SER A 15 -6.33 52.14 5.56
C SER A 15 -5.09 51.79 4.74
N LEU A 16 -5.02 52.44 3.56
CA LEU A 16 -3.81 52.58 2.75
C LEU A 16 -2.86 53.56 3.46
N ALA A 17 -1.57 53.35 3.37
CA ALA A 17 -0.55 54.39 3.52
C ALA A 17 0.59 54.19 2.52
N ALA A 18 0.92 55.27 1.87
CA ALA A 18 1.72 55.36 0.67
C ALA A 18 3.23 55.58 0.92
N LEU A 19 3.98 55.24 -0.09
CA LEU A 19 5.31 55.67 -0.58
C LEU A 19 6.14 56.66 0.27
N ALA A 20 7.42 56.34 0.41
CA ALA A 20 8.52 57.28 0.32
C ALA A 20 9.75 56.59 -0.30
N GLY A 21 10.19 57.10 -1.45
CA GLY A 21 11.40 56.65 -2.14
C GLY A 21 12.65 57.32 -1.52
N ALA A 22 13.75 56.57 -1.51
CA ALA A 22 15.08 57.11 -1.28
C ALA A 22 16.03 56.54 -2.36
N THR A 23 16.45 57.43 -3.25
CA THR A 23 17.53 57.20 -4.23
C THR A 23 18.87 57.28 -3.52
N ALA A 24 19.63 56.19 -3.52
CA ALA A 24 21.02 56.16 -3.10
C ALA A 24 21.94 56.00 -4.32
N LEU A 25 22.80 56.98 -4.53
CA LEU A 25 23.90 56.94 -5.51
C LEU A 25 24.93 55.89 -5.07
N ALA A 26 25.19 54.94 -5.94
CA ALA A 26 26.27 53.97 -5.75
C ALA A 26 27.57 54.49 -6.39
N LEU A 27 28.57 54.70 -5.58
CA LEU A 27 29.96 54.91 -6.00
C LEU A 27 30.60 53.58 -6.30
N ALA A 28 31.03 53.37 -7.52
CA ALA A 28 31.74 52.15 -7.95
C ALA A 28 33.21 52.22 -7.53
N SER A 29 33.64 51.22 -6.75
CA SER A 29 35.07 50.94 -6.53
C SER A 29 35.48 49.73 -7.38
N PRO A 30 36.66 49.69 -7.99
CA PRO A 30 37.10 48.55 -8.79
C PRO A 30 37.48 47.36 -7.89
N ALA A 31 36.80 46.25 -8.07
CA ALA A 31 37.14 45.00 -7.42
C ALA A 31 38.28 44.31 -8.17
N VAL A 32 39.37 44.07 -7.47
CA VAL A 32 40.46 43.20 -7.91
C VAL A 32 39.95 41.77 -7.88
N ALA A 33 39.87 41.13 -9.05
CA ALA A 33 39.46 39.74 -9.17
C ALA A 33 40.63 38.80 -8.72
N THR A 34 40.54 38.29 -7.51
CA THR A 34 41.34 37.12 -7.09
C THR A 34 40.60 35.88 -7.59
N GLY A 35 41.15 35.23 -8.62
CA GLY A 35 40.61 33.99 -9.16
C GLY A 35 40.71 32.84 -8.15
N VAL A 36 39.55 32.50 -7.57
CA VAL A 36 39.41 31.19 -6.87
C VAL A 36 39.12 30.16 -7.95
N PRO A 37 39.90 29.08 -8.06
CA PRO A 37 39.60 28.02 -9.03
C PRO A 37 38.23 27.41 -8.68
N ALA A 38 37.36 27.32 -9.67
CA ALA A 38 36.08 26.63 -9.54
C ALA A 38 36.32 25.18 -9.09
N PRO A 39 35.52 24.65 -8.15
CA PRO A 39 35.62 23.24 -7.80
C PRO A 39 35.36 22.40 -9.06
N ALA A 40 36.29 21.48 -9.33
CA ALA A 40 36.15 20.53 -10.44
C ALA A 40 34.80 19.81 -10.30
N ALA A 41 34.00 19.87 -11.36
CA ALA A 41 32.76 19.12 -11.43
C ALA A 41 33.09 17.64 -11.16
N ALA A 42 32.56 17.12 -10.07
CA ALA A 42 32.64 15.70 -9.78
C ALA A 42 31.99 14.96 -10.96
N THR A 43 32.82 14.23 -11.71
CA THR A 43 32.36 13.31 -12.75
C THR A 43 31.44 12.32 -12.07
N ALA A 44 30.13 12.44 -12.29
CA ALA A 44 29.15 11.44 -11.85
C ALA A 44 29.61 10.10 -12.42
N ALA A 45 29.95 9.18 -11.52
CA ALA A 45 30.23 7.81 -11.90
C ALA A 45 28.99 7.30 -12.65
N HIS A 46 29.16 6.93 -13.91
CA HIS A 46 28.12 6.30 -14.73
C HIS A 46 27.89 4.90 -14.17
N GLY A 47 27.18 4.84 -13.03
CA GLY A 47 26.59 3.60 -12.54
C GLY A 47 25.62 3.08 -13.60
N LYS A 48 25.63 1.76 -13.82
CA LYS A 48 24.61 1.11 -14.66
C LYS A 48 23.24 1.61 -14.22
N PRO A 49 22.36 2.04 -15.15
CA PRO A 49 21.01 2.46 -14.78
C PRO A 49 20.36 1.40 -13.91
N ALA A 50 19.71 1.81 -12.82
CA ALA A 50 18.93 0.89 -12.00
C ALA A 50 17.94 0.15 -12.92
N PRO A 51 17.70 -1.15 -12.73
CA PRO A 51 16.71 -1.87 -13.52
C PRO A 51 15.38 -1.18 -13.40
N ALA A 52 14.62 -1.09 -14.49
CA ALA A 52 13.28 -0.56 -14.49
C ALA A 52 12.41 -1.39 -13.53
N LEU A 53 11.56 -0.73 -12.75
CA LEU A 53 10.59 -1.39 -11.90
C LEU A 53 9.56 -2.12 -12.76
N ASP A 54 9.12 -3.26 -12.30
CA ASP A 54 8.05 -4.02 -12.93
C ASP A 54 6.97 -4.35 -11.87
N PRO A 55 5.95 -3.50 -11.72
CA PRO A 55 4.88 -3.76 -10.77
C PRO A 55 4.04 -4.98 -11.16
N THR A 56 3.98 -5.33 -12.45
CA THR A 56 3.17 -6.48 -12.91
C THR A 56 3.65 -7.82 -12.38
N GLN A 57 4.85 -7.88 -11.79
CA GLN A 57 5.33 -9.10 -11.14
C GLN A 57 4.56 -9.47 -9.85
N PHE A 58 3.79 -8.51 -9.28
CA PHE A 58 3.06 -8.71 -8.02
C PHE A 58 1.62 -9.13 -8.31
N HIS A 59 1.40 -10.43 -8.33
CA HIS A 59 0.09 -11.07 -8.40
C HIS A 59 -0.23 -11.64 -7.02
N GLY A 60 -1.05 -10.98 -6.23
CA GLY A 60 -1.07 -11.34 -4.84
C GLY A 60 -2.37 -11.19 -4.10
N VAL A 61 -2.26 -11.52 -2.81
CA VAL A 61 -3.31 -11.35 -1.83
C VAL A 61 -2.72 -10.89 -0.50
N ASN A 62 -3.53 -10.19 0.29
CA ASN A 62 -3.22 -9.89 1.68
C ASN A 62 -3.59 -11.07 2.57
N TRP A 63 -2.73 -11.41 3.51
CA TRP A 63 -3.03 -12.34 4.59
C TRP A 63 -3.08 -11.58 5.91
N ALA A 64 -4.28 -11.41 6.45
CA ALA A 64 -4.54 -10.42 7.47
C ALA A 64 -4.83 -11.03 8.86
N ASP A 65 -4.68 -10.19 9.88
CA ASP A 65 -5.21 -10.42 11.22
C ASP A 65 -6.73 -10.29 11.19
N PRO A 66 -7.51 -11.14 11.88
CA PRO A 66 -8.97 -11.00 11.96
C PRO A 66 -9.45 -9.65 12.49
N ARG A 67 -8.62 -8.96 13.28
CA ARG A 67 -8.92 -7.64 13.87
C ARG A 67 -8.63 -6.47 12.95
N ASP A 68 -8.11 -6.76 11.73
CA ASP A 68 -7.68 -5.75 10.76
C ASP A 68 -6.49 -4.89 11.25
N ASN A 69 -6.28 -3.69 10.71
CA ASN A 69 -5.30 -2.74 11.22
C ASN A 69 -5.74 -2.09 12.57
N TYR A 70 -6.74 -2.66 13.23
CA TYR A 70 -7.17 -2.31 14.59
C TYR A 70 -6.71 -3.32 15.64
N ALA A 71 -5.72 -4.15 15.30
CA ALA A 71 -5.17 -5.13 16.21
C ALA A 71 -4.37 -4.46 17.33
N ASN A 72 -4.91 -4.43 18.54
CA ASN A 72 -4.12 -4.12 19.73
C ASN A 72 -3.17 -5.27 20.04
N GLY A 73 -1.93 -4.94 20.41
CA GLY A 73 -0.91 -5.93 20.70
C GLY A 73 -0.35 -6.65 19.45
N PRO A 74 0.15 -7.88 19.60
CA PRO A 74 0.77 -8.60 18.50
C PRO A 74 -0.21 -8.85 17.34
N VAL A 75 0.25 -8.65 16.11
CA VAL A 75 -0.46 -9.08 14.91
C VAL A 75 -0.44 -10.61 14.83
N VAL A 76 -1.60 -11.22 14.55
CA VAL A 76 -1.76 -12.66 14.43
C VAL A 76 -2.54 -12.97 13.15
N LEU A 77 -1.85 -13.49 12.15
CA LEU A 77 -2.48 -13.82 10.86
C LEU A 77 -3.58 -14.88 11.03
N SER A 78 -4.65 -14.75 10.26
CA SER A 78 -5.80 -15.67 10.28
C SER A 78 -5.35 -17.13 10.14
N GLY A 79 -5.78 -17.95 11.07
CA GLY A 79 -5.39 -19.37 11.15
C GLY A 79 -4.17 -19.67 12.03
N LEU A 80 -3.53 -18.65 12.62
CA LEU A 80 -2.43 -18.78 13.58
C LEU A 80 -2.88 -18.34 14.98
N ALA A 81 -2.08 -18.70 15.99
CA ALA A 81 -2.27 -18.26 17.37
C ALA A 81 -0.93 -17.88 18.02
N THR A 82 -0.94 -16.93 18.95
CA THR A 82 0.28 -16.51 19.68
C THR A 82 0.88 -17.61 20.54
N SER A 83 0.11 -18.66 20.84
CA SER A 83 0.57 -19.87 21.53
C SER A 83 1.32 -20.84 20.61
N ASP A 84 1.27 -20.64 19.29
CA ASP A 84 1.94 -21.53 18.33
C ASP A 84 3.46 -21.31 18.38
N ASP A 85 4.19 -22.43 18.34
CA ASP A 85 5.63 -22.39 18.15
C ASP A 85 5.99 -22.13 16.67
N TYR A 86 7.25 -21.82 16.41
CA TYR A 86 7.76 -21.58 15.04
C TYR A 86 7.38 -22.71 14.07
N ARG A 87 7.50 -23.98 14.48
CA ARG A 87 7.25 -25.13 13.63
C ARG A 87 5.77 -25.24 13.27
N THR A 88 4.89 -24.97 14.21
CA THR A 88 3.43 -24.96 14.01
C THR A 88 3.05 -23.83 13.07
N VAL A 89 3.54 -22.59 13.33
CA VAL A 89 3.34 -21.45 12.43
C VAL A 89 3.84 -21.76 11.03
N TYR A 90 5.07 -22.22 10.87
CA TYR A 90 5.64 -22.55 9.57
C TYR A 90 4.77 -23.56 8.78
N ARG A 91 4.39 -24.66 9.42
CA ARG A 91 3.61 -25.71 8.74
C ARG A 91 2.19 -25.28 8.37
N THR A 92 1.54 -24.51 9.24
CA THR A 92 0.21 -23.94 8.98
C THR A 92 0.31 -22.96 7.81
N SER A 93 1.29 -22.05 7.86
CA SER A 93 1.54 -21.06 6.83
C SER A 93 1.89 -21.68 5.49
N GLU A 94 2.73 -22.73 5.46
CA GLU A 94 3.06 -23.46 4.25
C GLU A 94 1.81 -23.97 3.52
N ARG A 95 0.82 -24.49 4.25
CA ARG A 95 -0.45 -24.94 3.65
C ARG A 95 -1.30 -23.80 3.12
N ILE A 96 -1.39 -22.72 3.87
CA ILE A 96 -2.14 -21.52 3.46
C ILE A 96 -1.52 -20.93 2.20
N ILE A 97 -0.20 -20.74 2.16
CA ILE A 97 0.52 -20.19 1.01
C ILE A 97 0.40 -21.12 -0.22
N ARG A 98 0.46 -22.43 -0.03
CA ARG A 98 0.17 -23.38 -1.12
C ARG A 98 -1.25 -23.28 -1.63
N GLY A 99 -2.22 -23.01 -0.73
CA GLY A 99 -3.60 -22.72 -1.12
C GLY A 99 -3.68 -21.45 -1.96
N PHE A 100 -3.05 -20.36 -1.56
CA PHE A 100 -3.00 -19.14 -2.35
C PHE A 100 -2.42 -19.35 -3.74
N ARG A 101 -1.35 -20.15 -3.86
CA ARG A 101 -0.80 -20.51 -5.17
C ARG A 101 -1.76 -21.35 -5.98
N LYS A 102 -2.21 -22.47 -5.40
CA LYS A 102 -2.97 -23.50 -6.12
C LYS A 102 -4.36 -23.02 -6.51
N ASP A 103 -5.05 -22.36 -5.55
CA ASP A 103 -6.47 -22.07 -5.66
C ASP A 103 -6.73 -20.65 -6.19
N LEU A 104 -5.78 -19.73 -6.02
CA LEU A 104 -5.88 -18.35 -6.50
C LEU A 104 -4.86 -18.01 -7.60
N GLY A 105 -3.81 -18.79 -7.81
CA GLY A 105 -2.74 -18.45 -8.77
C GLY A 105 -1.81 -17.33 -8.29
N ALA A 106 -1.83 -17.00 -7.00
CA ALA A 106 -1.02 -15.93 -6.44
C ALA A 106 0.47 -16.31 -6.35
N ASN A 107 1.34 -15.30 -6.42
CA ASN A 107 2.79 -15.39 -6.24
C ASN A 107 3.33 -14.41 -5.19
N THR A 108 2.47 -13.58 -4.64
CA THR A 108 2.79 -12.51 -3.69
C THR A 108 1.82 -12.57 -2.51
N VAL A 109 2.34 -12.35 -1.32
CA VAL A 109 1.52 -12.17 -0.11
C VAL A 109 1.97 -10.91 0.62
N ARG A 110 1.03 -10.03 0.96
CA ARG A 110 1.26 -8.89 1.85
C ARG A 110 0.82 -9.25 3.25
N MET A 111 1.67 -9.00 4.23
CA MET A 111 1.49 -9.37 5.63
C MET A 111 1.74 -8.16 6.53
N PRO A 112 0.89 -7.92 7.55
CA PRO A 112 1.10 -6.86 8.52
C PRO A 112 2.24 -7.18 9.49
N VAL A 113 2.92 -6.14 9.95
CA VAL A 113 3.87 -6.18 11.06
C VAL A 113 3.67 -4.97 11.96
N ASN A 114 3.96 -5.12 13.25
CA ASN A 114 3.96 -4.01 14.19
C ASN A 114 5.02 -4.19 15.29
N PRO A 115 5.35 -3.14 16.07
CA PRO A 115 6.32 -3.24 17.17
C PRO A 115 5.91 -4.24 18.26
N SER A 116 4.60 -4.44 18.48
CA SER A 116 4.10 -5.43 19.45
C SER A 116 4.35 -6.88 18.99
N SER A 117 4.62 -7.11 17.72
CA SER A 117 4.98 -8.43 17.17
C SER A 117 6.50 -8.59 17.06
N VAL A 118 7.16 -7.65 16.38
CA VAL A 118 8.59 -7.75 16.01
C VAL A 118 9.48 -7.43 17.21
N GLY A 119 10.48 -8.28 17.45
CA GLY A 119 11.38 -8.13 18.62
C GLY A 119 10.84 -8.77 19.89
N THR A 120 9.64 -9.32 19.88
CA THR A 120 9.01 -10.00 21.03
C THR A 120 9.21 -11.52 20.99
N ALA A 121 8.70 -12.23 22.01
CA ALA A 121 8.71 -13.69 21.99
C ALA A 121 7.88 -14.26 20.80
N TRP A 122 6.77 -13.60 20.45
CA TRP A 122 5.93 -13.98 19.32
C TRP A 122 6.65 -13.87 17.98
N TRP A 123 7.56 -12.91 17.83
CA TRP A 123 8.36 -12.76 16.60
C TRP A 123 9.09 -14.04 16.18
N ARG A 124 9.57 -14.82 17.16
CA ARG A 124 10.25 -16.09 16.88
C ARG A 124 9.36 -17.08 16.13
N SER A 125 8.06 -17.06 16.45
CA SER A 125 7.07 -17.90 15.78
C SER A 125 6.53 -17.25 14.51
N TYR A 126 6.21 -15.95 14.54
CA TYR A 126 5.68 -15.20 13.41
C TYR A 126 6.59 -15.29 12.16
N LYS A 127 7.90 -15.28 12.34
CA LYS A 127 8.87 -15.51 11.27
C LYS A 127 8.59 -16.79 10.47
N GLY A 128 8.04 -17.82 11.09
CA GLY A 128 7.66 -19.04 10.41
C GLY A 128 6.68 -18.83 9.26
N ALA A 129 5.82 -17.80 9.35
CA ALA A 129 4.91 -17.45 8.25
C ALA A 129 5.64 -16.85 7.05
N ILE A 130 6.56 -15.93 7.32
CA ILE A 130 7.39 -15.30 6.28
C ILE A 130 8.30 -16.34 5.62
N ASP A 131 8.97 -17.15 6.43
CA ASP A 131 9.91 -18.17 5.97
C ASP A 131 9.18 -19.24 5.13
N ALA A 132 7.95 -19.64 5.51
CA ALA A 132 7.12 -20.55 4.73
C ALA A 132 6.73 -19.95 3.37
N ALA A 133 6.31 -18.69 3.36
CA ALA A 133 5.98 -17.99 2.11
C ALA A 133 7.20 -17.88 1.18
N ARG A 134 8.38 -17.56 1.72
CA ARG A 134 9.64 -17.51 0.97
C ARG A 134 10.07 -18.89 0.46
N HIS A 135 9.95 -19.92 1.30
CA HIS A 135 10.22 -21.31 0.88
C HIS A 135 9.34 -21.75 -0.28
N GLU A 136 8.07 -21.35 -0.27
CA GLU A 136 7.13 -21.57 -1.37
C GLU A 136 7.38 -20.64 -2.58
N GLY A 137 8.39 -19.78 -2.55
CA GLY A 137 8.78 -18.89 -3.64
C GLY A 137 7.87 -17.67 -3.81
N PHE A 138 7.06 -17.34 -2.81
CA PHE A 138 6.27 -16.11 -2.83
C PHE A 138 7.15 -14.88 -2.61
N ARG A 139 6.76 -13.75 -3.23
CA ARG A 139 7.17 -12.43 -2.77
C ARG A 139 6.38 -12.10 -1.51
N VAL A 140 7.06 -11.53 -0.53
CA VAL A 140 6.45 -11.13 0.74
C VAL A 140 6.59 -9.63 0.91
N VAL A 141 5.49 -8.90 1.01
CA VAL A 141 5.47 -7.48 1.35
C VAL A 141 5.14 -7.36 2.83
N LEU A 142 6.02 -6.77 3.61
CA LEU A 142 5.83 -6.53 5.04
C LEU A 142 5.43 -5.08 5.24
N GLY A 143 4.18 -4.82 5.58
CA GLY A 143 3.63 -3.49 5.83
C GLY A 143 3.49 -3.22 7.34
N TYR A 144 3.97 -2.06 7.81
CA TYR A 144 3.68 -1.64 9.17
C TYR A 144 2.23 -1.23 9.30
N TRP A 145 1.52 -1.88 10.20
CA TRP A 145 0.20 -1.49 10.63
C TRP A 145 0.29 -0.72 11.96
N GLU A 146 -0.27 0.47 11.96
CA GLU A 146 -0.59 1.18 13.17
C GLU A 146 -1.57 0.34 13.94
N GLY A 147 -1.23 -0.25 15.02
CA GLY A 147 -2.12 -1.29 15.53
C GLY A 147 -2.36 -1.24 17.02
N ASP A 148 -1.65 -0.41 17.72
CA ASP A 148 -1.66 -0.53 19.16
C ASP A 148 -2.53 0.49 19.87
N GLY A 149 -3.64 0.82 19.26
CA GLY A 149 -4.79 1.37 19.96
C GLY A 149 -4.69 2.77 20.50
N ALA A 150 -3.53 3.42 20.41
CA ALA A 150 -3.39 4.71 21.06
C ALA A 150 -4.26 5.76 20.37
N SER A 151 -4.09 6.00 19.10
CA SER A 151 -4.85 7.05 18.44
C SER A 151 -5.61 6.59 17.19
N LYS A 152 -5.13 5.57 16.50
CA LYS A 152 -5.64 5.16 15.17
C LYS A 152 -5.80 6.38 14.27
N ASP A 153 -4.78 7.23 14.31
CA ASP A 153 -4.82 8.52 13.64
C ASP A 153 -4.04 8.53 12.31
N GLY A 154 -3.58 7.37 11.84
CA GLY A 154 -2.83 7.22 10.61
C GLY A 154 -1.42 7.79 10.71
N ARG A 155 -0.82 7.73 11.91
CA ARG A 155 0.53 8.17 12.17
C ARG A 155 1.34 7.07 12.85
N VAL A 156 2.66 7.22 12.82
CA VAL A 156 3.56 6.39 13.60
C VAL A 156 3.46 6.81 15.07
N ASP A 157 2.86 5.97 15.93
CA ASP A 157 2.63 6.28 17.34
C ASP A 157 3.92 6.44 18.13
N ASP A 158 4.84 5.47 17.99
CA ASP A 158 6.15 5.47 18.65
C ASP A 158 7.26 5.34 17.60
N PRO A 159 7.87 6.46 17.19
CA PRO A 159 8.98 6.44 16.21
C PRO A 159 10.19 5.62 16.64
N ALA A 160 10.45 5.47 17.93
CA ALA A 160 11.59 4.67 18.42
C ALA A 160 11.29 3.18 18.29
N ALA A 161 10.10 2.73 18.71
CA ALA A 161 9.66 1.35 18.55
C ALA A 161 9.52 0.95 17.07
N TRP A 162 8.94 1.84 16.25
CA TRP A 162 8.84 1.67 14.80
C TRP A 162 10.22 1.51 14.14
N THR A 163 11.19 2.36 14.52
CA THR A 163 12.55 2.26 14.02
C THR A 163 13.21 0.94 14.44
N ALA A 164 13.07 0.52 15.71
CA ALA A 164 13.63 -0.74 16.21
C ALA A 164 13.02 -1.96 15.50
N MET A 165 11.72 -1.91 15.22
CA MET A 165 11.04 -2.91 14.40
C MET A 165 11.65 -3.02 13.00
N TRP A 166 11.81 -1.90 12.30
CA TRP A 166 12.38 -1.87 10.96
C TRP A 166 13.87 -2.24 10.94
N ASP A 167 14.64 -1.85 11.96
CA ASP A 167 16.03 -2.30 12.12
C ASP A 167 16.10 -3.83 12.22
N THR A 168 15.18 -4.45 12.95
CA THR A 168 15.08 -5.91 13.08
C THR A 168 14.70 -6.58 11.76
N LEU A 169 13.65 -6.09 11.09
CA LEU A 169 13.14 -6.66 9.84
C LEU A 169 14.15 -6.54 8.70
N THR A 170 14.70 -5.34 8.51
CA THR A 170 15.67 -5.09 7.44
C THR A 170 16.97 -5.85 7.64
N THR A 171 17.44 -6.01 8.89
CA THR A 171 18.59 -6.85 9.18
C THR A 171 18.30 -8.33 8.92
N THR A 172 17.12 -8.81 9.33
CA THR A 172 16.76 -10.22 9.17
C THR A 172 16.66 -10.61 7.70
N TYR A 173 16.08 -9.74 6.86
CA TYR A 173 15.76 -10.04 5.46
C TYR A 173 16.58 -9.21 4.46
N ALA A 174 17.70 -8.60 4.87
CA ALA A 174 18.57 -7.78 4.00
C ALA A 174 18.92 -8.48 2.69
N HIS A 175 19.24 -9.75 2.75
CA HIS A 175 19.73 -10.55 1.60
C HIS A 175 18.63 -11.34 0.88
N ASP A 176 17.40 -11.37 1.40
CA ASP A 176 16.30 -12.04 0.71
C ASP A 176 15.59 -11.09 -0.25
N ARG A 177 15.93 -11.19 -1.54
CA ARG A 177 15.36 -10.34 -2.60
C ARG A 177 13.86 -10.51 -2.83
N GLY A 178 13.24 -11.48 -2.22
CA GLY A 178 11.79 -11.67 -2.31
C GLY A 178 11.01 -11.13 -1.12
N VAL A 179 11.68 -10.45 -0.17
CA VAL A 179 11.02 -9.71 0.90
C VAL A 179 11.09 -8.22 0.61
N TYR A 180 9.95 -7.57 0.62
CA TYR A 180 9.73 -6.15 0.36
C TYR A 180 9.25 -5.47 1.65
N PHE A 181 9.42 -4.17 1.75
CA PHE A 181 9.16 -3.39 2.96
C PHE A 181 8.25 -2.22 2.63
N GLU A 182 7.18 -2.08 3.37
CA GLU A 182 6.24 -0.97 3.27
C GLU A 182 6.25 -0.20 4.60
N PRO A 183 6.86 1.00 4.64
CA PRO A 183 7.10 1.74 5.88
C PRO A 183 5.87 1.95 6.74
N MET A 184 4.70 2.16 6.13
CA MET A 184 3.43 2.32 6.84
C MET A 184 2.25 2.01 5.93
N ASN A 185 1.28 1.29 6.44
CA ASN A 185 -0.05 1.13 5.88
C ASN A 185 -0.87 2.40 6.16
N GLU A 186 -1.49 2.97 5.13
CA GLU A 186 -2.50 4.03 5.24
C GLU A 186 -2.13 5.23 6.13
N PRO A 187 -1.16 6.06 5.70
CA PRO A 187 -0.67 7.20 6.48
C PRO A 187 -1.63 8.41 6.46
N PHE A 188 -2.93 8.21 6.66
CA PHE A 188 -3.97 9.23 6.49
C PHE A 188 -3.88 10.40 7.48
N GLY A 189 -3.13 10.25 8.56
CA GLY A 189 -2.91 11.32 9.53
C GLY A 189 -1.88 12.36 9.13
N TYR A 190 -1.12 12.10 8.06
CA TYR A 190 -0.11 13.02 7.55
C TYR A 190 -0.64 13.85 6.39
N THR A 191 -0.15 15.08 6.25
CA THR A 191 -0.24 15.78 4.96
C THR A 191 0.71 15.13 3.95
N ALA A 192 0.54 15.40 2.65
CA ALA A 192 1.40 14.86 1.61
C ALA A 192 2.90 15.14 1.88
N ASP A 193 3.24 16.39 2.19
CA ASP A 193 4.63 16.78 2.48
C ASP A 193 5.19 16.10 3.71
N GLN A 194 4.39 15.95 4.77
CA GLN A 194 4.78 15.25 5.98
C GLN A 194 5.05 13.77 5.71
N TRP A 195 4.15 13.11 4.97
CA TRP A 195 4.32 11.70 4.63
C TRP A 195 5.54 11.47 3.73
N ILE A 196 5.70 12.29 2.70
CA ILE A 196 6.88 12.23 1.82
C ILE A 196 8.17 12.37 2.62
N GLN A 197 8.21 13.27 3.63
CA GLN A 197 9.40 13.40 4.49
C GLN A 197 9.64 12.15 5.32
N VAL A 198 8.62 11.61 6.00
CA VAL A 198 8.73 10.37 6.80
C VAL A 198 9.20 9.19 5.94
N ALA A 199 8.60 9.04 4.75
CA ALA A 199 8.97 7.97 3.81
C ALA A 199 10.39 8.15 3.28
N THR A 200 10.81 9.39 2.98
CA THR A 200 12.16 9.71 2.51
C THR A 200 13.19 9.37 3.58
N ASP A 201 12.97 9.78 4.83
CA ASP A 201 13.87 9.49 5.94
C ASP A 201 14.03 7.97 6.15
N TRP A 202 12.93 7.22 6.00
CA TRP A 202 12.96 5.75 6.06
C TRP A 202 13.76 5.17 4.88
N VAL A 203 13.46 5.57 3.66
CA VAL A 203 14.13 5.08 2.44
C VAL A 203 15.63 5.36 2.51
N ASP A 204 16.04 6.56 2.86
CA ASP A 204 17.46 6.95 2.95
C ASP A 204 18.18 6.18 4.05
N ARG A 205 17.56 6.03 5.23
CA ARG A 205 18.11 5.25 6.34
C ARG A 205 18.41 3.81 5.94
N TYR A 206 17.46 3.13 5.30
CA TYR A 206 17.59 1.70 5.03
C TYR A 206 18.31 1.41 3.70
N THR A 207 18.27 2.33 2.74
CA THR A 207 19.12 2.25 1.54
C THR A 207 20.60 2.38 1.91
N ALA A 208 20.96 3.29 2.83
CA ALA A 208 22.31 3.40 3.35
C ALA A 208 22.79 2.12 4.08
N ARG A 209 21.86 1.26 4.51
CA ARG A 209 22.13 -0.05 5.15
C ARG A 209 22.04 -1.23 4.17
N GLY A 210 21.92 -0.95 2.87
CA GLY A 210 21.95 -1.97 1.81
C GLY A 210 20.59 -2.52 1.37
N ILE A 211 19.47 -1.95 1.80
CA ILE A 211 18.15 -2.28 1.26
C ILE A 211 17.97 -1.52 -0.06
N PRO A 212 17.89 -2.20 -1.22
CA PRO A 212 17.70 -1.53 -2.49
C PRO A 212 16.30 -0.90 -2.58
N ARG A 213 16.21 0.23 -3.27
CA ARG A 213 14.95 0.98 -3.43
C ARG A 213 13.85 0.17 -4.13
N ASP A 214 14.21 -0.73 -5.04
CA ASP A 214 13.31 -1.66 -5.73
C ASP A 214 12.71 -2.75 -4.83
N ARG A 215 13.01 -2.70 -3.53
CA ARG A 215 12.39 -3.55 -2.50
C ARG A 215 11.53 -2.74 -1.51
N VAL A 216 11.27 -1.48 -1.81
CA VAL A 216 10.45 -0.61 -0.95
C VAL A 216 9.16 -0.26 -1.64
N PHE A 217 8.06 -0.39 -0.92
CA PHE A 217 6.73 0.08 -1.27
C PHE A 217 6.44 1.33 -0.45
N VAL A 218 6.27 2.46 -1.10
CA VAL A 218 5.90 3.70 -0.40
C VAL A 218 4.40 3.92 -0.58
N SER A 219 3.70 3.99 0.52
CA SER A 219 2.25 4.22 0.55
C SER A 219 1.88 5.54 -0.11
N GLY A 220 0.77 5.56 -0.83
CA GLY A 220 0.13 6.79 -1.28
C GLY A 220 -0.27 7.68 -0.09
N VAL A 221 -0.71 8.89 -0.38
CA VAL A 221 -1.23 9.81 0.63
C VAL A 221 -2.63 9.36 1.06
N GLY A 222 -3.07 9.79 2.24
CA GLY A 222 -4.37 9.41 2.78
C GLY A 222 -4.40 7.93 3.16
N TYR A 223 -5.46 7.26 2.77
CA TYR A 223 -5.60 5.80 2.91
C TYR A 223 -4.91 5.04 1.76
N ASN A 224 -3.71 5.45 1.37
CA ASN A 224 -2.98 5.04 0.15
C ASN A 224 -3.78 5.33 -1.14
N ASP A 225 -4.79 6.17 -1.08
CA ASP A 225 -5.75 6.36 -2.16
C ASP A 225 -5.29 7.36 -3.23
N HIS A 226 -4.23 8.15 -2.97
CA HIS A 226 -3.64 9.09 -3.92
C HIS A 226 -2.12 8.88 -4.00
N VAL A 227 -1.62 8.56 -5.19
CA VAL A 227 -0.19 8.23 -5.37
C VAL A 227 0.61 9.31 -6.10
N ASP A 228 -0.03 10.28 -6.72
CA ASP A 228 0.56 11.34 -7.55
C ASP A 228 1.65 12.14 -6.83
N ALA A 229 1.39 12.62 -5.62
CA ALA A 229 2.35 13.38 -4.82
C ALA A 229 3.60 12.56 -4.46
N VAL A 230 3.42 11.29 -4.08
CA VAL A 230 4.52 10.35 -3.79
C VAL A 230 5.33 10.05 -5.03
N CYS A 231 4.65 9.87 -6.17
CA CYS A 231 5.30 9.65 -7.46
C CYS A 231 6.12 10.85 -7.92
N ALA A 232 5.63 12.06 -7.69
CA ALA A 232 6.30 13.29 -8.06
C ALA A 232 7.52 13.61 -7.19
N ALA A 233 7.68 12.96 -6.03
CA ALA A 233 8.77 13.21 -5.09
C ALA A 233 10.09 12.56 -5.58
N PRO A 234 11.12 13.34 -6.01
CA PRO A 234 12.37 12.77 -6.53
C PRO A 234 13.12 11.94 -5.50
N ALA A 235 12.99 12.26 -4.21
CA ALA A 235 13.61 11.52 -3.12
C ALA A 235 13.09 10.08 -3.02
N LEU A 236 11.90 9.79 -3.53
CA LEU A 236 11.26 8.47 -3.53
C LEU A 236 11.36 7.75 -4.89
N ALA A 237 12.15 8.29 -5.83
CA ALA A 237 12.38 7.63 -7.11
C ALA A 237 13.03 6.25 -6.93
N GLY A 238 12.62 5.29 -7.75
CA GLY A 238 13.14 3.92 -7.72
C GLY A 238 12.52 3.01 -6.66
N THR A 239 11.49 3.49 -5.92
CA THR A 239 10.64 2.65 -5.07
C THR A 239 9.37 2.26 -5.82
N TYR A 240 8.71 1.17 -5.43
CA TYR A 240 7.30 0.95 -5.76
C TYR A 240 6.43 1.92 -4.98
N VAL A 241 5.20 2.13 -5.46
CA VAL A 241 4.19 2.93 -4.77
C VAL A 241 2.99 2.03 -4.48
N SER A 242 2.57 2.00 -3.23
CA SER A 242 1.42 1.27 -2.74
C SER A 242 0.16 2.12 -2.90
N GLN A 243 -0.87 1.54 -3.53
CA GLN A 243 -2.17 2.17 -3.68
C GLN A 243 -3.28 1.27 -3.14
N HIS A 244 -4.24 1.88 -2.44
CA HIS A 244 -5.47 1.23 -1.98
C HIS A 244 -6.68 1.84 -2.68
N TYR A 245 -7.68 1.00 -3.00
CA TYR A 245 -8.91 1.49 -3.59
C TYR A 245 -10.07 0.54 -3.32
N TYR A 246 -11.20 1.07 -2.83
CA TYR A 246 -12.31 0.25 -2.38
C TYR A 246 -13.67 0.71 -2.91
N GLY A 247 -14.53 -0.25 -3.28
CA GLY A 247 -15.86 -0.02 -3.78
C GLY A 247 -16.84 0.60 -2.78
N PHE A 248 -16.53 0.55 -1.48
CA PHE A 248 -17.35 1.19 -0.46
C PHE A 248 -17.05 2.69 -0.27
N TRP A 249 -16.04 3.23 -0.96
CA TRP A 249 -15.75 4.67 -0.92
C TRP A 249 -16.71 5.51 -1.77
N GLY A 250 -17.53 4.87 -2.58
CA GLY A 250 -18.52 5.55 -3.41
C GLY A 250 -19.59 4.62 -3.97
N THR A 251 -20.47 5.19 -4.77
CA THR A 251 -21.45 4.46 -5.56
C THR A 251 -21.42 5.03 -6.97
N HIS A 252 -20.90 4.27 -7.91
CA HIS A 252 -20.69 4.68 -9.29
C HIS A 252 -21.04 3.55 -10.26
N ASP A 253 -21.34 3.91 -11.49
CA ASP A 253 -21.25 3.00 -12.61
C ASP A 253 -19.79 2.77 -13.06
N ALA A 254 -19.58 1.95 -14.07
CA ALA A 254 -18.23 1.64 -14.55
C ALA A 254 -17.46 2.90 -15.01
N ALA A 255 -18.13 3.86 -15.66
CA ALA A 255 -17.51 5.09 -16.13
C ALA A 255 -17.11 6.00 -14.96
N GLY A 256 -17.98 6.10 -13.95
CA GLY A 256 -17.70 6.84 -12.72
C GLY A 256 -16.54 6.24 -11.93
N TRP A 257 -16.49 4.91 -11.77
CA TRP A 257 -15.36 4.22 -11.13
C TRP A 257 -14.06 4.41 -11.91
N ALA A 258 -14.11 4.38 -13.24
CA ALA A 258 -12.93 4.62 -14.07
C ALA A 258 -12.40 6.05 -13.87
N ALA A 259 -13.27 7.05 -13.94
CA ALA A 259 -12.87 8.44 -13.76
C ALA A 259 -12.28 8.73 -12.36
N ASP A 260 -12.90 8.17 -11.30
CA ASP A 260 -12.43 8.36 -9.94
C ASP A 260 -11.07 7.67 -9.73
N PHE A 261 -10.92 6.41 -10.16
CA PHE A 261 -9.67 5.67 -10.00
C PHE A 261 -8.51 6.31 -10.80
N GLU A 262 -8.74 6.71 -12.05
CA GLU A 262 -7.74 7.37 -12.89
C GLU A 262 -7.27 8.70 -12.28
N SER A 263 -8.16 9.44 -11.60
CA SER A 263 -7.80 10.69 -10.93
C SER A 263 -6.82 10.52 -9.77
N ARG A 264 -6.67 9.29 -9.27
CA ARG A 264 -5.83 8.94 -8.11
C ARG A 264 -4.49 8.30 -8.49
N LEU A 265 -4.38 7.79 -9.74
CA LEU A 265 -3.21 7.03 -10.21
C LEU A 265 -2.01 7.89 -10.62
N GLY A 266 -2.20 9.19 -10.83
CA GLY A 266 -1.16 10.02 -11.42
C GLY A 266 -0.89 9.70 -12.89
N ASP A 267 0.29 10.05 -13.37
CA ASP A 267 0.68 9.87 -14.78
C ASP A 267 1.16 8.44 -15.10
N GLN A 268 1.52 8.21 -16.37
CA GLN A 268 2.04 6.92 -16.84
C GLN A 268 3.36 6.52 -16.14
N ALA A 269 4.20 7.48 -15.79
CA ALA A 269 5.45 7.19 -15.08
C ALA A 269 5.18 6.72 -13.64
N CYS A 270 4.14 7.26 -13.01
CA CYS A 270 3.65 6.81 -11.73
C CYS A 270 3.09 5.38 -11.82
N SER A 271 2.19 5.12 -12.78
CA SER A 271 1.62 3.79 -13.02
C SER A 271 2.69 2.72 -13.20
N ALA A 272 3.79 3.03 -13.89
CA ALA A 272 4.91 2.11 -14.15
C ALA A 272 5.63 1.62 -12.88
N ARG A 273 5.28 2.12 -11.70
CA ARG A 273 5.82 1.67 -10.41
C ARG A 273 4.74 1.45 -9.34
N THR A 274 3.47 1.60 -9.69
CA THR A 274 2.35 1.46 -8.76
C THR A 274 1.90 0.02 -8.65
N VAL A 275 1.72 -0.43 -7.41
CA VAL A 275 1.07 -1.68 -7.06
C VAL A 275 -0.23 -1.33 -6.33
N LEU A 276 -1.36 -1.75 -6.87
CA LEU A 276 -2.65 -1.72 -6.19
C LEU A 276 -2.64 -2.86 -5.19
N ASP A 277 -2.13 -2.61 -3.99
CA ASP A 277 -1.86 -3.67 -3.02
C ASP A 277 -2.93 -3.84 -1.94
N GLU A 278 -3.98 -3.01 -2.01
CA GLU A 278 -5.28 -3.32 -1.44
C GLU A 278 -6.41 -2.85 -2.35
N PHE A 279 -7.30 -3.76 -2.69
CA PHE A 279 -8.60 -3.50 -3.29
C PHE A 279 -9.52 -4.68 -3.06
N GLY A 280 -10.79 -4.45 -2.92
CA GLY A 280 -11.69 -5.55 -2.59
C GLY A 280 -13.17 -5.20 -2.68
N VAL A 281 -13.97 -6.25 -2.72
CA VAL A 281 -15.44 -6.26 -2.70
C VAL A 281 -15.91 -7.49 -1.93
N PRO A 282 -17.19 -7.56 -1.48
CA PRO A 282 -17.73 -8.73 -0.78
C PRO A 282 -17.64 -10.01 -1.62
N MET A 283 -16.90 -11.02 -1.17
CA MET A 283 -16.72 -12.30 -1.87
C MET A 283 -17.62 -13.43 -1.37
N THR A 284 -18.21 -13.28 -0.17
CA THR A 284 -19.03 -14.36 0.44
C THR A 284 -20.54 -14.17 0.21
N THR A 285 -20.96 -13.15 -0.52
CA THR A 285 -22.35 -12.76 -0.72
C THR A 285 -23.04 -13.43 -1.92
N GLY A 286 -22.31 -14.24 -2.68
CA GLY A 286 -22.85 -14.94 -3.87
C GLY A 286 -22.95 -14.09 -5.12
N ILE A 287 -22.41 -12.86 -5.14
CA ILE A 287 -22.38 -12.00 -6.33
C ILE A 287 -21.53 -12.66 -7.44
N ASP A 288 -22.08 -12.71 -8.66
CA ASP A 288 -21.31 -13.09 -9.86
C ASP A 288 -20.66 -11.85 -10.48
N TYR A 289 -19.37 -11.66 -10.23
CA TYR A 289 -18.60 -10.52 -10.74
C TYR A 289 -18.35 -10.53 -12.26
N ARG A 290 -18.69 -11.62 -12.96
CA ARG A 290 -18.68 -11.70 -14.44
C ARG A 290 -20.01 -11.25 -15.06
N GLY A 291 -21.01 -11.11 -14.22
CA GLY A 291 -22.36 -10.68 -14.65
C GLY A 291 -22.44 -9.19 -15.00
N SER A 292 -23.66 -8.76 -15.29
CA SER A 292 -23.98 -7.34 -15.51
C SER A 292 -24.07 -6.59 -14.17
N ALA A 293 -23.63 -5.33 -14.18
CA ALA A 293 -23.82 -4.40 -13.07
C ALA A 293 -25.21 -3.73 -13.07
N THR A 294 -26.22 -4.39 -13.63
CA THR A 294 -27.59 -3.87 -13.76
C THR A 294 -28.62 -4.91 -13.29
N THR A 295 -28.34 -5.55 -12.16
CA THR A 295 -29.21 -6.58 -11.58
C THR A 295 -30.44 -6.00 -10.85
N GLY A 296 -30.40 -4.70 -10.53
CA GLY A 296 -31.39 -4.00 -9.71
C GLY A 296 -31.12 -4.05 -8.22
N ASN A 297 -30.01 -4.68 -7.81
CA ASN A 297 -29.48 -4.58 -6.45
C ASN A 297 -28.30 -3.59 -6.45
N ALA A 298 -28.52 -2.39 -5.94
CA ALA A 298 -27.58 -1.28 -6.03
C ALA A 298 -26.19 -1.62 -5.44
N ASP A 299 -26.12 -2.35 -4.32
CA ASP A 299 -24.84 -2.70 -3.70
C ASP A 299 -24.08 -3.76 -4.50
N ALA A 300 -24.81 -4.75 -5.04
CA ALA A 300 -24.25 -5.75 -5.94
C ALA A 300 -23.76 -5.11 -7.25
N ASP A 301 -24.58 -4.26 -7.84
CA ASP A 301 -24.28 -3.56 -9.11
C ASP A 301 -23.05 -2.65 -8.93
N ASN A 302 -22.97 -1.88 -7.84
CA ASN A 302 -21.79 -1.09 -7.48
C ASN A 302 -20.53 -1.94 -7.34
N SER A 303 -20.61 -3.07 -6.62
CA SER A 303 -19.47 -3.97 -6.41
C SER A 303 -19.01 -4.63 -7.70
N VAL A 304 -19.94 -5.00 -8.60
CA VAL A 304 -19.63 -5.56 -9.93
C VAL A 304 -18.95 -4.50 -10.79
N ALA A 305 -19.55 -3.30 -10.90
CA ALA A 305 -18.99 -2.20 -11.67
C ALA A 305 -17.58 -1.82 -11.18
N PHE A 306 -17.39 -1.72 -9.86
CA PHE A 306 -16.10 -1.46 -9.25
C PHE A 306 -15.06 -2.51 -9.63
N LEU A 307 -15.32 -3.79 -9.34
CA LEU A 307 -14.31 -4.83 -9.52
C LEU A 307 -13.94 -5.02 -11.00
N GLN A 308 -14.92 -4.99 -11.90
CA GLN A 308 -14.67 -5.07 -13.35
C GLN A 308 -13.82 -3.91 -13.85
N THR A 309 -14.14 -2.68 -13.41
CA THR A 309 -13.41 -1.48 -13.81
C THR A 309 -11.98 -1.46 -13.27
N VAL A 310 -11.82 -1.67 -11.96
CA VAL A 310 -10.50 -1.60 -11.31
C VAL A 310 -9.55 -2.68 -11.84
N THR A 311 -10.05 -3.91 -12.02
CA THR A 311 -9.21 -4.98 -12.58
C THR A 311 -8.84 -4.74 -14.05
N THR A 312 -9.69 -4.07 -14.82
CA THR A 312 -9.40 -3.67 -16.19
C THR A 312 -8.32 -2.59 -16.23
N ILE A 313 -8.47 -1.52 -15.44
CA ILE A 313 -7.48 -0.45 -15.38
C ILE A 313 -6.15 -0.97 -14.85
N ALA A 314 -6.14 -1.82 -13.82
CA ALA A 314 -4.91 -2.43 -13.32
C ALA A 314 -4.15 -3.17 -14.43
N ARG A 315 -4.87 -3.92 -15.27
CA ARG A 315 -4.29 -4.58 -16.44
C ARG A 315 -3.78 -3.60 -17.49
N GLU A 316 -4.60 -2.62 -17.90
CA GLU A 316 -4.29 -1.67 -18.97
C GLU A 316 -3.16 -0.72 -18.61
N ARG A 317 -3.07 -0.34 -17.34
CA ARG A 317 -2.01 0.50 -16.78
C ARG A 317 -0.78 -0.28 -16.34
N HIS A 318 -0.79 -1.61 -16.49
CA HIS A 318 0.29 -2.50 -16.05
C HIS A 318 0.65 -2.35 -14.57
N LEU A 319 -0.37 -2.24 -13.70
CA LEU A 319 -0.18 -2.20 -12.25
C LEU A 319 0.11 -3.61 -11.71
N GLY A 320 0.79 -3.68 -10.56
CA GLY A 320 0.68 -4.86 -9.70
C GLY A 320 -0.70 -4.91 -9.05
N ALA A 321 -1.18 -6.09 -8.70
CA ALA A 321 -2.50 -6.23 -8.07
C ALA A 321 -2.46 -7.27 -6.95
N VAL A 322 -2.75 -6.84 -5.72
CA VAL A 322 -2.74 -7.65 -4.49
C VAL A 322 -4.08 -7.44 -3.76
N TYR A 323 -4.94 -8.43 -3.83
CA TYR A 323 -6.33 -8.34 -3.37
C TYR A 323 -6.45 -8.36 -1.84
N TRP A 324 -7.41 -7.59 -1.29
CA TRP A 324 -7.75 -7.55 0.13
C TRP A 324 -9.11 -8.16 0.43
N PRO A 325 -9.14 -9.14 1.35
CA PRO A 325 -8.03 -10.02 1.72
C PRO A 325 -8.11 -11.37 1.00
N GLY A 326 -6.97 -12.01 0.83
CA GLY A 326 -6.93 -13.42 0.40
C GLY A 326 -7.44 -14.34 1.49
N LEU A 327 -7.05 -14.05 2.74
CA LEU A 327 -7.53 -14.75 3.93
C LEU A 327 -7.60 -13.80 5.12
N ARG A 328 -8.81 -13.60 5.62
CA ARG A 328 -9.13 -12.97 6.90
C ARG A 328 -10.36 -13.67 7.47
N THR A 329 -10.23 -14.20 8.69
CA THR A 329 -11.33 -14.93 9.33
C THR A 329 -12.51 -14.00 9.58
N ASP A 330 -13.73 -14.48 9.28
CA ASP A 330 -15.01 -13.78 9.44
C ASP A 330 -15.16 -12.48 8.62
N ASP A 331 -14.36 -12.34 7.55
CA ASP A 331 -14.46 -11.21 6.65
C ASP A 331 -15.25 -11.58 5.37
N THR A 332 -16.25 -10.76 5.04
CA THR A 332 -17.05 -10.94 3.84
C THR A 332 -16.28 -10.71 2.54
N TYR A 333 -15.16 -9.97 2.58
CA TYR A 333 -14.27 -9.72 1.45
C TYR A 333 -13.25 -10.85 1.22
N SER A 334 -13.12 -11.79 2.17
CA SER A 334 -12.10 -12.83 2.10
C SER A 334 -12.30 -13.75 0.89
N LEU A 335 -11.26 -13.86 0.04
CA LEU A 335 -11.25 -14.75 -1.14
C LEU A 335 -11.25 -16.22 -0.79
N THR A 336 -10.75 -16.55 0.40
CA THR A 336 -10.67 -17.93 0.86
C THR A 336 -11.12 -18.07 2.32
N THR A 337 -11.54 -19.27 2.65
CA THR A 337 -11.77 -19.71 4.04
C THR A 337 -10.93 -20.93 4.36
N ILE A 338 -10.54 -21.08 5.63
CA ILE A 338 -9.82 -22.27 6.11
C ILE A 338 -10.81 -23.44 6.25
N GLN A 339 -10.41 -24.59 5.70
CA GLN A 339 -11.09 -25.86 5.87
C GLN A 339 -10.18 -26.83 6.62
N GLY A 340 -10.74 -27.54 7.58
CA GLY A 340 -9.98 -28.52 8.38
C GLY A 340 -8.95 -27.87 9.30
N SER A 341 -8.00 -28.67 9.77
CA SER A 341 -6.95 -28.22 10.68
C SER A 341 -5.69 -29.08 10.60
N GLY A 342 -4.59 -28.62 11.14
CA GLY A 342 -3.32 -29.34 11.19
C GLY A 342 -2.88 -29.84 9.82
N LYS A 343 -2.61 -31.15 9.68
CA LYS A 343 -2.17 -31.72 8.39
C LYS A 343 -3.26 -31.75 7.31
N HIS A 344 -4.51 -31.56 7.68
CA HIS A 344 -5.67 -31.54 6.78
C HIS A 344 -6.16 -30.11 6.47
N LEU A 345 -5.44 -29.09 6.92
CA LEU A 345 -5.76 -27.72 6.59
C LEU A 345 -5.63 -27.49 5.08
N SER A 346 -6.65 -26.90 4.48
CA SER A 346 -6.69 -26.44 3.10
C SER A 346 -7.48 -25.12 3.03
N LEU A 347 -7.44 -24.46 1.89
CA LEU A 347 -8.29 -23.31 1.61
C LEU A 347 -9.45 -23.71 0.69
N ALA A 348 -10.58 -23.03 0.85
CA ALA A 348 -11.70 -23.07 -0.08
C ALA A 348 -11.94 -21.66 -0.62
N VAL A 349 -12.06 -21.56 -1.95
CA VAL A 349 -12.37 -20.29 -2.62
C VAL A 349 -13.82 -19.92 -2.35
N THR A 350 -14.07 -18.70 -1.93
CA THR A 350 -15.40 -18.16 -1.62
C THR A 350 -16.14 -17.69 -2.87
N ASN A 351 -15.41 -17.14 -3.86
CA ASN A 351 -15.99 -16.61 -5.08
C ASN A 351 -15.09 -16.83 -6.31
N GLN A 352 -15.50 -17.78 -7.16
CA GLN A 352 -14.74 -18.11 -8.38
C GLN A 352 -14.82 -17.01 -9.45
N SER A 353 -15.92 -16.24 -9.50
CA SER A 353 -16.02 -15.14 -10.44
C SER A 353 -15.11 -13.98 -10.06
N GLY A 354 -14.94 -13.69 -8.76
CA GLY A 354 -13.96 -12.74 -8.27
C GLY A 354 -12.53 -13.16 -8.61
N VAL A 355 -12.17 -14.43 -8.40
CA VAL A 355 -10.84 -14.95 -8.79
C VAL A 355 -10.59 -14.81 -10.30
N ALA A 356 -11.61 -15.00 -11.13
CA ALA A 356 -11.46 -14.80 -12.57
C ALA A 356 -11.11 -13.36 -12.95
N LEU A 357 -11.65 -12.36 -12.22
CA LEU A 357 -11.30 -10.95 -12.43
C LEU A 357 -9.89 -10.63 -11.92
N LEU A 358 -9.45 -11.27 -10.84
CA LEU A 358 -8.04 -11.14 -10.41
C LEU A 358 -7.07 -11.69 -11.45
N HIS A 359 -7.37 -12.86 -12.02
CA HIS A 359 -6.57 -13.40 -13.11
C HIS A 359 -6.54 -12.44 -14.32
N TRP A 360 -7.65 -11.75 -14.59
CA TRP A 360 -7.70 -10.71 -15.62
C TRP A 360 -6.75 -9.54 -15.28
N ALA A 361 -6.81 -9.01 -14.06
CA ALA A 361 -5.89 -7.97 -13.60
C ALA A 361 -4.42 -8.39 -13.73
N TRP A 362 -4.11 -9.66 -13.44
CA TRP A 362 -2.77 -10.24 -13.53
C TRP A 362 -2.31 -10.59 -14.95
N GLY A 363 -3.05 -10.17 -15.96
CA GLY A 363 -2.69 -10.37 -17.36
C GLY A 363 -3.11 -11.71 -17.97
N ALA A 364 -3.83 -12.57 -17.25
CA ALA A 364 -4.31 -13.83 -17.81
C ALA A 364 -5.46 -13.60 -18.81
N GLY A 365 -5.54 -14.50 -19.81
CA GLY A 365 -6.59 -14.45 -20.82
C GLY A 365 -6.38 -13.33 -21.86
N ARG A 366 -7.07 -13.48 -23.01
CA ARG A 366 -7.05 -12.49 -24.12
C ARG A 366 -8.30 -11.61 -24.14
N ARG A 367 -9.35 -12.01 -23.46
CA ARG A 367 -10.63 -11.30 -23.36
C ARG A 367 -11.03 -11.17 -21.90
N ALA A 368 -11.70 -10.08 -21.58
CA ALA A 368 -12.27 -9.89 -20.26
C ALA A 368 -13.20 -11.08 -19.91
N PRO A 369 -13.17 -11.56 -18.67
CA PRO A 369 -14.01 -12.68 -18.24
C PRO A 369 -15.47 -12.27 -17.98
N PHE A 370 -15.85 -11.05 -18.34
CA PHE A 370 -17.16 -10.45 -18.13
C PHE A 370 -17.65 -9.73 -19.40
N THR A 371 -18.95 -9.48 -19.49
CA THR A 371 -19.55 -8.72 -20.58
C THR A 371 -19.52 -7.24 -20.20
N VAL A 372 -18.83 -6.43 -21.00
CA VAL A 372 -18.93 -4.97 -20.89
C VAL A 372 -20.32 -4.58 -21.34
N GLY A 373 -21.13 -4.04 -20.42
CA GLY A 373 -22.49 -3.57 -20.69
C GLY A 373 -22.51 -2.26 -21.48
#